data_630163b864941023c008b68b09a87c89
#
_entry.id   630163b864941023c008b68b09a87c89
#
_cell.length_a   1.000
_cell.length_b   1.000
_cell.length_c   1.000
_cell.angle_alpha   90.00
_cell.angle_beta   90.00
_cell.angle_gamma   90.00
#
_symmetry.space_group_name_H-M   'P 1'
#
loop_
_entity.id
_entity.type
_entity.pdbx_description
1 polymer ?
#
loop_
_entity_poly.entity_id
_entity_poly.type
_entity_poly.pdbx_seq_one_letter_code
_entity_poly.pdbx_strand_id
1 'polypeptide(L)'
;MQRSPSGPLLFSLLVNNISEALNLGKIVCYADDSYLIFEGDSWDEVCKMASEETTNVMDWLQDIGMVVNSSKTEAMYFSKHGQDGLKINVASSEITVRTTMRVLGVMFDSRLSWENHILHVSSTVKKENTCPEKNFIRP
;
A
#
# COMPACT_ATOMS: atom_id res chain seq x y z
N MET A 1 3.36 -15.19 20.86
CA MET A 1 4.75 -14.80 20.51
C MET A 1 4.87 -13.43 19.80
N GLN A 2 3.89 -12.54 19.88
CA GLN A 2 3.83 -11.25 19.15
C GLN A 2 4.72 -10.11 19.69
N ARG A 3 5.62 -10.37 20.65
CA ARG A 3 6.50 -9.34 21.25
C ARG A 3 7.95 -9.80 21.43
N SER A 4 8.43 -10.74 20.61
CA SER A 4 9.84 -11.09 20.63
C SER A 4 10.65 -10.08 19.83
N PRO A 5 11.77 -9.56 20.32
CA PRO A 5 12.68 -8.69 19.55
C PRO A 5 13.18 -9.33 18.25
N SER A 6 13.21 -10.66 18.19
CA SER A 6 13.66 -11.43 17.03
C SER A 6 12.61 -11.54 15.92
N GLY A 7 11.32 -11.28 16.20
CA GLY A 7 10.23 -11.44 15.23
C GLY A 7 10.40 -10.60 13.96
N PRO A 8 10.65 -9.28 14.06
CA PRO A 8 10.86 -8.44 12.90
C PRO A 8 12.08 -8.84 12.05
N LEU A 9 13.16 -9.27 12.70
CA LEU A 9 14.36 -9.71 12.00
C LEU A 9 14.10 -11.02 11.21
N LEU A 10 13.46 -11.99 11.84
CA LEU A 10 13.11 -13.26 11.19
C LEU A 10 12.14 -13.04 10.03
N PHE A 11 11.17 -12.14 10.18
CA PHE A 11 10.28 -11.75 9.09
C PHE A 11 11.05 -11.13 7.92
N SER A 12 11.93 -10.17 8.19
CA SER A 12 12.74 -9.53 7.15
C SER A 12 13.64 -10.53 6.42
N LEU A 13 14.20 -11.52 7.13
CA LEU A 13 14.98 -12.59 6.52
C LEU A 13 14.11 -13.52 5.65
N LEU A 14 12.89 -13.82 6.10
CA LEU A 14 11.96 -14.69 5.39
C LEU A 14 11.53 -14.07 4.04
N VAL A 15 11.27 -12.75 4.02
CA VAL A 15 10.81 -12.04 2.81
C VAL A 15 11.94 -11.37 2.03
N ASN A 16 13.19 -11.58 2.41
CA ASN A 16 14.35 -10.90 1.79
C ASN A 16 14.44 -11.12 0.27
N ASN A 17 14.05 -12.29 -0.18
CA ASN A 17 14.14 -12.68 -1.59
C ASN A 17 12.82 -12.47 -2.37
N ILE A 18 11.84 -11.77 -1.81
CA ILE A 18 10.54 -11.54 -2.47
C ILE A 18 10.69 -10.86 -3.84
N SER A 19 11.75 -10.07 -4.04
CA SER A 19 12.05 -9.45 -5.33
C SER A 19 12.36 -10.44 -6.44
N GLU A 20 12.74 -11.68 -6.12
CA GLU A 20 12.99 -12.74 -7.10
C GLU A 20 11.68 -13.25 -7.72
N ALA A 21 10.53 -13.01 -7.08
CA ALA A 21 9.21 -13.32 -7.62
C ALA A 21 8.73 -12.32 -8.68
N LEU A 22 9.44 -11.18 -8.85
CA LEU A 22 9.12 -10.14 -9.83
C LEU A 22 10.11 -10.18 -11.00
N ASN A 23 9.60 -10.21 -12.22
CA ASN A 23 10.39 -10.05 -13.44
C ASN A 23 10.35 -8.61 -13.94
N LEU A 24 9.20 -7.95 -13.76
CA LEU A 24 8.91 -6.60 -14.19
C LEU A 24 8.36 -5.79 -13.01
N GLY A 25 8.71 -4.51 -12.93
CA GLY A 25 8.27 -3.65 -11.84
C GLY A 25 9.24 -3.61 -10.65
N LYS A 26 8.78 -3.00 -9.57
CA LYS A 26 9.56 -2.80 -8.34
C LYS A 26 8.72 -3.20 -7.13
N ILE A 27 9.35 -3.75 -6.12
CA ILE A 27 8.73 -4.00 -4.83
C ILE A 27 9.42 -3.20 -3.73
N VAL A 28 8.63 -2.60 -2.87
CA VAL A 28 9.08 -1.92 -1.66
C VAL A 28 8.33 -2.51 -0.48
N CYS A 29 9.05 -3.06 0.49
CA CYS A 29 8.48 -3.62 1.70
C CYS A 29 8.78 -2.73 2.91
N TYR A 30 7.77 -2.51 3.74
CA TYR A 30 7.88 -1.83 5.01
C TYR A 30 7.11 -2.61 6.07
N ALA A 31 7.82 -3.36 6.90
CA ALA A 31 7.27 -4.34 7.81
C ALA A 31 6.38 -5.35 7.06
N ASP A 32 5.10 -5.43 7.40
CA ASP A 32 4.08 -6.27 6.77
C ASP A 32 3.41 -5.64 5.54
N ASP A 33 3.67 -4.36 5.28
CA ASP A 33 3.16 -3.68 4.07
C ASP A 33 4.12 -3.88 2.89
N SER A 34 3.59 -4.32 1.76
CA SER A 34 4.33 -4.48 0.51
C SER A 34 3.68 -3.66 -0.60
N TYR A 35 4.48 -2.93 -1.34
CA TYR A 35 4.06 -2.04 -2.43
C TYR A 35 4.69 -2.50 -3.73
N LEU A 36 3.86 -2.89 -4.69
CA LEU A 36 4.27 -3.24 -6.04
C LEU A 36 4.07 -2.03 -6.94
N ILE A 37 5.08 -1.69 -7.73
CA ILE A 37 5.09 -0.50 -8.58
C ILE A 37 5.38 -0.94 -10.01
N PHE A 38 4.47 -0.61 -10.91
CA PHE A 38 4.55 -0.94 -12.33
C PHE A 38 4.50 0.35 -13.16
N GLU A 39 5.26 0.39 -14.23
CA GLU A 39 5.34 1.52 -15.17
C GLU A 39 5.11 1.01 -16.59
N GLY A 40 4.38 1.75 -17.41
CA GLY A 40 4.14 1.43 -18.83
C GLY A 40 3.48 2.58 -19.56
N ASP A 41 3.43 2.47 -20.88
CA ASP A 41 2.94 3.53 -21.75
C ASP A 41 1.39 3.56 -21.86
N SER A 42 0.72 2.47 -21.49
CA SER A 42 -0.73 2.36 -21.53
C SER A 42 -1.30 1.66 -20.29
N TRP A 43 -2.60 1.94 -20.00
CA TRP A 43 -3.33 1.26 -18.94
C TRP A 43 -3.37 -0.26 -19.15
N ASP A 44 -3.62 -0.71 -20.37
CA ASP A 44 -3.77 -2.13 -20.68
C ASP A 44 -2.47 -2.90 -20.42
N GLU A 45 -1.34 -2.30 -20.80
CA GLU A 45 -0.01 -2.84 -20.55
C GLU A 45 0.28 -2.95 -19.06
N VAL A 46 0.10 -1.84 -18.32
CA VAL A 46 0.33 -1.82 -16.87
C VAL A 46 -0.62 -2.77 -16.14
N CYS A 47 -1.88 -2.83 -16.56
CA CYS A 47 -2.88 -3.72 -15.96
C CYS A 47 -2.50 -5.19 -16.13
N LYS A 48 -2.08 -5.58 -17.33
CA LYS A 48 -1.62 -6.95 -17.63
C LYS A 48 -0.38 -7.30 -16.80
N MET A 49 0.63 -6.45 -16.85
CA MET A 49 1.87 -6.63 -16.09
C MET A 49 1.58 -6.75 -14.59
N ALA A 50 0.81 -5.81 -14.02
CA ALA A 50 0.48 -5.82 -12.61
C ALA A 50 -0.33 -7.06 -12.19
N SER A 51 -1.23 -7.55 -13.06
CA SER A 51 -1.99 -8.77 -12.80
C SER A 51 -1.09 -10.00 -12.74
N GLU A 52 -0.21 -10.18 -13.73
CA GLU A 52 0.71 -11.31 -13.83
C GLU A 52 1.74 -11.30 -12.69
N GLU A 53 2.43 -10.19 -12.51
CA GLU A 53 3.51 -10.06 -11.52
C GLU A 53 3.00 -10.12 -10.07
N THR A 54 1.82 -9.54 -9.79
CA THR A 54 1.23 -9.65 -8.44
C THR A 54 0.82 -11.09 -8.13
N THR A 55 0.37 -11.84 -9.14
CA THR A 55 0.06 -13.27 -8.98
C THR A 55 1.33 -14.06 -8.64
N ASN A 56 2.44 -13.82 -9.35
CA ASN A 56 3.73 -14.45 -9.05
C ASN A 56 4.19 -14.19 -7.61
N VAL A 57 4.04 -12.95 -7.14
CA VAL A 57 4.38 -12.60 -5.75
C VAL A 57 3.45 -13.31 -4.75
N MET A 58 2.16 -13.42 -5.05
CA MET A 58 1.21 -14.13 -4.19
C MET A 58 1.53 -15.62 -4.10
N ASP A 59 1.87 -16.26 -5.22
CA ASP A 59 2.25 -17.67 -5.28
C ASP A 59 3.55 -17.89 -4.49
N TRP A 60 4.54 -17.03 -4.66
CA TRP A 60 5.79 -17.10 -3.91
C TRP A 60 5.55 -16.96 -2.39
N LEU A 61 4.68 -16.02 -1.98
CA LEU A 61 4.32 -15.86 -0.57
C LEU A 61 3.60 -17.09 -0.02
N GLN A 62 2.73 -17.72 -0.82
CA GLN A 62 2.04 -18.94 -0.46
C GLN A 62 3.03 -20.10 -0.27
N ASP A 63 4.05 -20.21 -1.11
CA ASP A 63 5.08 -21.25 -1.04
C ASP A 63 5.90 -21.18 0.26
N ILE A 64 6.10 -19.98 0.80
CA ILE A 64 6.74 -19.79 2.12
C ILE A 64 5.74 -19.80 3.29
N GLY A 65 4.49 -20.20 3.04
CA GLY A 65 3.45 -20.37 4.07
C GLY A 65 2.76 -19.06 4.50
N MET A 66 2.87 -17.99 3.72
CA MET A 66 2.19 -16.71 3.96
C MET A 66 0.94 -16.57 3.11
N VAL A 67 -0.08 -15.90 3.63
CA VAL A 67 -1.34 -15.65 2.91
C VAL A 67 -1.57 -14.15 2.79
N VAL A 68 -1.72 -13.68 1.56
CA VAL A 68 -2.06 -12.28 1.28
C VAL A 68 -3.53 -12.02 1.59
N ASN A 69 -3.81 -10.95 2.31
CA ASN A 69 -5.17 -10.52 2.59
C ASN A 69 -5.71 -9.68 1.42
N SER A 70 -6.39 -10.34 0.49
CA SER A 70 -6.97 -9.69 -0.70
C SER A 70 -7.97 -8.58 -0.36
N SER A 71 -8.67 -8.64 0.79
CA SER A 71 -9.61 -7.59 1.20
C SER A 71 -8.92 -6.28 1.61
N LYS A 72 -7.62 -6.32 1.90
CA LYS A 72 -6.77 -5.15 2.19
C LYS A 72 -5.88 -4.73 1.03
N THR A 73 -5.87 -5.52 -0.04
CA THR A 73 -5.09 -5.20 -1.23
C THR A 73 -5.80 -4.09 -2.00
N GLU A 74 -5.10 -3.01 -2.24
CA GLU A 74 -5.61 -1.82 -2.92
C GLU A 74 -4.70 -1.51 -4.12
N ALA A 75 -5.27 -0.91 -5.16
CA ALA A 75 -4.54 -0.45 -6.33
C ALA A 75 -4.79 1.03 -6.57
N MET A 76 -3.78 1.74 -7.04
CA MET A 76 -3.86 3.13 -7.45
C MET A 76 -3.14 3.33 -8.77
N TYR A 77 -3.74 4.11 -9.66
CA TYR A 77 -3.15 4.47 -10.94
C TYR A 77 -2.82 5.95 -10.98
N PHE A 78 -1.57 6.26 -11.27
CA PHE A 78 -1.09 7.63 -11.41
C PHE A 78 -1.13 8.03 -12.88
N SER A 79 -1.94 9.02 -13.21
CA SER A 79 -2.07 9.53 -14.59
C SER A 79 -2.39 11.01 -14.59
N LYS A 80 -1.83 11.73 -15.57
CA LYS A 80 -2.11 13.16 -15.78
C LYS A 80 -3.60 13.44 -16.07
N HIS A 81 -4.29 12.49 -16.65
CA HIS A 81 -5.69 12.68 -17.09
C HIS A 81 -6.73 12.15 -16.10
N GLY A 82 -6.31 11.47 -15.04
CA GLY A 82 -7.18 10.81 -14.08
C GLY A 82 -8.18 9.88 -14.78
N GLN A 83 -8.31 8.65 -14.34
CA GLN A 83 -9.35 7.75 -14.84
C GLN A 83 -10.03 7.14 -13.62
N ASP A 84 -11.35 7.29 -13.56
CA ASP A 84 -12.17 6.71 -12.51
C ASP A 84 -12.75 5.36 -12.96
N GLY A 85 -13.03 4.48 -12.01
CA GLY A 85 -13.71 3.22 -12.27
C GLY A 85 -12.86 2.15 -12.93
N LEU A 86 -11.54 2.34 -13.02
CA LEU A 86 -10.62 1.31 -13.49
C LEU A 86 -10.63 0.11 -12.56
N LYS A 87 -10.44 -1.07 -13.12
CA LYS A 87 -10.40 -2.33 -12.38
C LYS A 87 -9.20 -3.15 -12.86
N ILE A 88 -8.58 -3.84 -11.94
CA ILE A 88 -7.49 -4.77 -12.21
C ILE A 88 -7.87 -6.14 -11.64
N ASN A 89 -7.60 -7.19 -12.39
CA ASN A 89 -7.75 -8.56 -11.92
C ASN A 89 -6.41 -9.03 -11.35
N VAL A 90 -6.40 -9.42 -10.08
CA VAL A 90 -5.23 -9.98 -9.42
C VAL A 90 -5.61 -11.35 -8.89
N ALA A 91 -4.95 -12.39 -9.40
CA ALA A 91 -5.31 -13.77 -9.16
C ALA A 91 -6.82 -13.98 -9.42
N SER A 92 -7.59 -14.37 -8.42
CA SER A 92 -9.04 -14.61 -8.54
C SER A 92 -9.90 -13.44 -8.04
N SER A 93 -9.31 -12.26 -7.81
CA SER A 93 -9.99 -11.10 -7.22
C SER A 93 -9.96 -9.89 -8.14
N GLU A 94 -11.11 -9.24 -8.31
CA GLU A 94 -11.20 -7.95 -8.99
C GLU A 94 -10.98 -6.82 -7.97
N ILE A 95 -10.00 -5.96 -8.21
CA ILE A 95 -9.65 -4.82 -7.37
C ILE A 95 -10.04 -3.54 -8.10
N THR A 96 -10.87 -2.71 -7.47
CA THR A 96 -11.19 -1.38 -8.00
C THR A 96 -10.02 -0.44 -7.72
N VAL A 97 -9.53 0.23 -8.77
CA VAL A 97 -8.46 1.22 -8.67
C VAL A 97 -8.98 2.47 -7.96
N ARG A 98 -8.26 2.91 -6.96
CA ARG A 98 -8.61 4.08 -6.15
C ARG A 98 -8.00 5.34 -6.71
N THR A 99 -8.69 6.46 -6.56
CA THR A 99 -8.18 7.80 -6.90
C THR A 99 -7.41 8.43 -5.75
N THR A 100 -7.60 7.91 -4.52
CA THR A 100 -6.85 8.31 -3.32
C THR A 100 -6.51 7.08 -2.50
N MET A 101 -5.30 7.03 -1.95
CA MET A 101 -4.82 5.92 -1.12
C MET A 101 -3.89 6.44 -0.02
N ARG A 102 -3.93 5.80 1.14
CA ARG A 102 -3.01 6.08 2.23
C ARG A 102 -1.85 5.10 2.22
N VAL A 103 -0.64 5.60 2.03
CA VAL A 103 0.60 4.81 2.03
C VAL A 103 1.51 5.31 3.15
N LEU A 104 1.83 4.47 4.13
CA LEU A 104 2.70 4.80 5.27
C LEU A 104 2.34 6.13 5.96
N GLY A 105 1.04 6.40 6.09
CA GLY A 105 0.53 7.62 6.73
C GLY A 105 0.37 8.82 5.81
N VAL A 106 0.88 8.76 4.58
CA VAL A 106 0.75 9.82 3.58
C VAL A 106 -0.46 9.56 2.69
N MET A 107 -1.29 10.57 2.45
CA MET A 107 -2.40 10.49 1.49
C MET A 107 -1.90 10.85 0.11
N PHE A 108 -1.96 9.88 -0.79
CA PHE A 108 -1.69 10.09 -2.21
C PHE A 108 -3.00 10.27 -2.98
N ASP A 109 -2.98 11.07 -4.01
CA ASP A 109 -4.02 11.16 -5.03
C ASP A 109 -3.45 10.82 -6.41
N SER A 110 -4.31 10.39 -7.33
CA SER A 110 -3.92 9.91 -8.67
C SER A 110 -3.16 10.93 -9.52
N ARG A 111 -3.20 12.21 -9.16
CA ARG A 111 -2.50 13.32 -9.82
C ARG A 111 -1.30 13.84 -9.04
N LEU A 112 -1.04 13.30 -7.84
CA LEU A 112 0.01 13.76 -6.91
C LEU A 112 -0.11 15.26 -6.57
N SER A 113 -1.35 15.75 -6.41
CA SER A 113 -1.61 17.17 -6.12
C SER A 113 -1.31 17.55 -4.66
N TRP A 114 -1.27 16.56 -3.77
CA TRP A 114 -1.08 16.71 -2.33
C TRP A 114 -2.23 17.39 -1.58
N GLU A 115 -3.27 17.84 -2.26
CA GLU A 115 -4.41 18.53 -1.63
C GLU A 115 -5.07 17.70 -0.53
N ASN A 116 -5.34 16.43 -0.81
CA ASN A 116 -5.93 15.50 0.16
C ASN A 116 -5.04 15.28 1.38
N HIS A 117 -3.72 15.23 1.20
CA HIS A 117 -2.78 15.10 2.30
C HIS A 117 -2.77 16.37 3.18
N ILE A 118 -2.69 17.54 2.59
CA ILE A 118 -2.71 18.83 3.30
C ILE A 118 -4.01 18.98 4.11
N LEU A 119 -5.15 18.66 3.52
CA LEU A 119 -6.45 18.69 4.21
C LEU A 119 -6.49 17.71 5.39
N HIS A 120 -5.98 16.50 5.20
CA HIS A 120 -5.90 15.49 6.25
C HIS A 120 -5.05 15.97 7.43
N VAL A 121 -3.83 16.44 7.18
CA VAL A 121 -2.91 16.94 8.21
C VAL A 121 -3.53 18.15 8.94
N SER A 122 -4.08 19.11 8.20
CA SER A 122 -4.71 20.29 8.78
C SER A 122 -5.89 19.93 9.70
N SER A 123 -6.68 18.93 9.33
CA SER A 123 -7.82 18.47 10.15
C SER A 123 -7.35 17.76 11.43
N THR A 124 -6.24 17.04 11.37
CA THR A 124 -5.65 16.33 12.52
C THR A 124 -5.10 17.33 13.53
N VAL A 125 -4.34 18.32 13.08
CA VAL A 125 -3.79 19.38 13.93
C VAL A 125 -4.91 20.20 14.62
N LYS A 126 -6.00 20.50 13.90
CA LYS A 126 -7.16 21.20 14.49
C LYS A 126 -7.82 20.37 15.60
N LYS A 127 -7.95 19.05 15.45
CA LYS A 127 -8.52 18.17 16.48
C LYS A 127 -7.65 18.09 17.73
N GLU A 128 -6.32 18.06 17.59
CA GLU A 128 -5.40 18.03 18.72
C GLU A 128 -5.42 19.35 19.53
N ASN A 129 -5.56 20.48 18.84
CA ASN A 129 -5.67 21.79 19.50
C ASN A 129 -7.02 22.05 20.17
N THR A 130 -8.02 21.19 19.97
CA THR A 130 -9.34 21.28 20.61
C THR A 130 -9.47 20.35 21.82
N CYS A 131 -8.38 19.75 22.29
CA CYS A 131 -8.37 18.96 23.52
C CYS A 131 -8.57 19.90 24.73
N PRO A 132 -9.64 19.74 25.56
CA PRO A 132 -9.84 20.62 26.70
C PRO A 132 -8.66 20.51 27.65
N GLU A 133 -8.18 21.67 28.12
CA GLU A 133 -7.15 21.76 29.17
C GLU A 133 -7.49 20.81 30.30
N LYS A 134 -6.68 19.76 30.49
CA LYS A 134 -6.73 18.97 31.70
C LYS A 134 -6.33 19.91 32.83
N ASN A 135 -7.30 20.29 33.65
CA ASN A 135 -7.06 20.99 34.90
C ASN A 135 -6.02 20.26 35.71
N PHE A 136 -4.78 20.70 35.66
CA PHE A 136 -3.76 20.31 36.63
C PHE A 136 -4.12 20.93 37.97
N ILE A 137 -4.89 20.18 38.77
CA ILE A 137 -5.00 20.49 40.22
C ILE A 137 -3.64 20.07 40.79
N ARG A 138 -2.82 21.05 41.11
CA ARG A 138 -1.65 20.85 41.98
C ARG A 138 -2.14 20.73 43.41
N PRO A 139 -1.59 19.79 44.20
CA PRO A 139 -1.83 19.68 45.63
C PRO A 139 -1.22 20.86 46.38
#